data_7912252d80d8286e14dfd6a624a314b9
#
_entry.id   7912252d80d8286e14dfd6a624a314b9
#
_cell.length_a   1.000
_cell.length_b   1.000
_cell.length_c   1.000
_cell.angle_alpha   90.00
_cell.angle_beta   90.00
_cell.angle_gamma   90.00
#
_symmetry.space_group_name_H-M   'P 1'
#
loop_
_entity.id
_entity.type
_entity.pdbx_description
1 polymer ?
#
loop_
_entity_poly.entity_id
_entity_poly.type
_entity_poly.pdbx_seq_one_letter_code
_entity_poly.pdbx_strand_id
1 'polypeptide(L)'
;MARIFISYSRKNKGFCQRLTEALEERGFDFWVDWEDIPPTVDWMKEIEKSIEEAETFLAIVTADWMASRICRNELDIAVKNGKRLIPVVPEEIVWNDVPSSLAQLNFIFFTEEFKFDVQMGLLTTALETDYDWLKIHSRLQVKALEWERGGKDDGFLLRSRDLENAEKQVLVHATKNPPPTDLQGEYILKSRQATNRQNRIRTVSLVSAIAVLLGIIGALVYPSIAEFFAIRQARGELIPLHGGSFYMGATDPVVIAAGERKAWLASLPTFYLEKYEVTNRQYGLCVKHGGCTPPPDLEYFQEKPDYPVLGVDVYQAAFYCAWIGRRLPKELEWIRAARGLDDPRYWPWGDAPPTSELANLPFENTVTPAPQPVTTYAAHPSQEGVVNLVGNALEWTSSYYQPGYYSGSEDYNDTLFWNGRNETYDGNQIFIRLGGGWERPTAYIAEVAPLPGFNTDANTGFRCAAD
;
A
#
# COMPACT_ATOMS: atom_id res chain seq x y z
N MET A 1 -30.55 42.09 -22.45
CA MET A 1 -30.31 43.01 -23.55
C MET A 1 -28.94 43.63 -23.39
N ALA A 2 -28.32 44.14 -24.46
CA ALA A 2 -26.97 44.66 -24.42
C ALA A 2 -26.89 45.91 -23.57
N ARG A 3 -25.94 45.99 -22.65
CA ARG A 3 -25.67 47.18 -21.88
C ARG A 3 -24.77 48.12 -22.68
N ILE A 4 -25.30 49.29 -23.04
CA ILE A 4 -24.68 50.23 -23.95
C ILE A 4 -24.17 51.43 -23.15
N PHE A 5 -22.87 51.79 -23.29
CA PHE A 5 -22.37 53.06 -22.88
C PHE A 5 -22.46 54.07 -24.03
N ILE A 6 -23.15 55.19 -23.86
CA ILE A 6 -23.31 56.21 -24.88
C ILE A 6 -22.44 57.40 -24.59
N SER A 7 -21.38 57.59 -25.38
CA SER A 7 -20.48 58.72 -25.32
C SER A 7 -20.96 59.83 -26.28
N TYR A 8 -21.18 61.00 -25.74
CA TYR A 8 -21.66 62.14 -26.54
C TYR A 8 -21.11 63.52 -26.05
N SER A 9 -21.09 64.49 -26.90
CA SER A 9 -20.83 65.88 -26.47
C SER A 9 -22.09 66.53 -25.93
N ARG A 10 -22.04 67.20 -24.78
CA ARG A 10 -23.19 67.91 -24.18
C ARG A 10 -23.83 68.89 -25.12
N LYS A 11 -23.14 69.41 -26.13
CA LYS A 11 -23.71 70.25 -27.16
C LYS A 11 -24.68 69.51 -28.11
N ASN A 12 -24.56 68.20 -28.18
CA ASN A 12 -25.39 67.34 -29.03
C ASN A 12 -26.47 66.61 -28.20
N LYS A 13 -26.88 67.18 -27.00
CA LYS A 13 -27.83 66.58 -26.10
C LYS A 13 -29.16 66.19 -26.76
N GLY A 14 -29.70 67.09 -27.65
CA GLY A 14 -30.98 66.85 -28.32
C GLY A 14 -30.99 65.58 -29.22
N PHE A 15 -29.88 65.30 -29.94
CA PHE A 15 -29.78 64.08 -30.73
C PHE A 15 -29.61 62.86 -29.79
N CYS A 16 -28.80 62.97 -28.76
CA CYS A 16 -28.61 61.92 -27.79
C CYS A 16 -29.92 61.49 -27.14
N GLN A 17 -30.74 62.45 -26.69
CA GLN A 17 -32.07 62.18 -26.11
C GLN A 17 -32.98 61.44 -27.11
N ARG A 18 -33.09 61.90 -28.33
CA ARG A 18 -33.88 61.23 -29.36
C ARG A 18 -33.40 59.80 -29.68
N LEU A 19 -32.07 59.57 -29.61
CA LEU A 19 -31.48 58.26 -29.83
C LEU A 19 -31.76 57.31 -28.67
N THR A 20 -31.65 57.82 -27.43
CA THR A 20 -31.88 57.02 -26.22
C THR A 20 -33.37 56.69 -26.05
N GLU A 21 -34.30 57.58 -26.33
CA GLU A 21 -35.73 57.27 -26.39
C GLU A 21 -36.05 56.14 -27.39
N ALA A 22 -35.46 56.21 -28.56
CA ALA A 22 -35.65 55.16 -29.58
C ALA A 22 -34.99 53.82 -29.22
N LEU A 23 -33.91 53.82 -28.45
CA LEU A 23 -33.28 52.60 -27.89
C LEU A 23 -34.10 52.01 -26.76
N GLU A 24 -34.63 52.83 -25.86
CA GLU A 24 -35.50 52.44 -24.73
C GLU A 24 -36.81 51.81 -25.25
N GLU A 25 -37.46 52.41 -26.24
CA GLU A 25 -38.65 51.83 -26.91
C GLU A 25 -38.39 50.43 -27.49
N ARG A 26 -37.16 50.15 -27.89
CA ARG A 26 -36.71 48.83 -28.38
C ARG A 26 -36.17 47.91 -27.31
N GLY A 27 -36.18 48.38 -26.03
CA GLY A 27 -35.84 47.62 -24.85
C GLY A 27 -34.34 47.44 -24.62
N PHE A 28 -33.49 48.30 -25.17
CA PHE A 28 -32.04 48.32 -24.87
C PHE A 28 -31.74 49.00 -23.53
N ASP A 29 -30.81 48.45 -22.79
CA ASP A 29 -30.29 49.05 -21.54
C ASP A 29 -29.03 49.88 -21.88
N PHE A 30 -29.03 51.12 -21.45
CA PHE A 30 -27.95 52.07 -21.75
C PHE A 30 -27.58 52.92 -20.55
N TRP A 31 -26.38 53.44 -20.56
CA TRP A 31 -25.85 54.41 -19.59
C TRP A 31 -25.41 55.68 -20.30
N VAL A 32 -25.77 56.84 -19.73
CA VAL A 32 -25.46 58.18 -20.26
C VAL A 32 -25.15 59.11 -19.09
N ASP A 33 -24.20 60.05 -19.26
CA ASP A 33 -23.67 60.89 -18.19
C ASP A 33 -24.57 62.03 -17.65
N TRP A 34 -25.80 62.19 -18.16
CA TRP A 34 -26.60 63.37 -17.78
C TRP A 34 -27.51 63.21 -16.54
N GLU A 35 -27.80 61.96 -16.09
CA GLU A 35 -28.80 61.72 -15.03
C GLU A 35 -28.30 60.82 -13.89
N ASP A 36 -27.27 60.06 -14.10
CA ASP A 36 -26.97 58.92 -13.24
C ASP A 36 -25.78 59.09 -12.24
N ILE A 37 -25.12 60.27 -12.23
CA ILE A 37 -23.97 60.50 -11.34
C ILE A 37 -24.37 61.27 -10.10
N PRO A 38 -24.33 60.66 -8.89
CA PRO A 38 -24.60 61.38 -7.64
C PRO A 38 -23.58 62.51 -7.38
N PRO A 39 -23.97 63.63 -6.83
CA PRO A 39 -23.11 64.81 -6.65
C PRO A 39 -21.87 64.58 -5.76
N THR A 40 -21.79 63.48 -5.07
CA THR A 40 -20.72 63.14 -4.08
C THR A 40 -19.71 62.11 -4.54
N VAL A 41 -19.80 61.62 -5.79
CA VAL A 41 -18.95 60.57 -6.32
C VAL A 41 -17.92 61.16 -7.29
N ASP A 42 -16.72 60.56 -7.31
CA ASP A 42 -15.68 60.80 -8.34
C ASP A 42 -16.23 60.37 -9.71
N TRP A 43 -16.80 61.33 -10.44
CA TRP A 43 -17.54 61.08 -11.68
C TRP A 43 -16.69 60.36 -12.77
N MET A 44 -15.38 60.58 -12.77
CA MET A 44 -14.49 59.90 -13.71
C MET A 44 -14.39 58.39 -13.40
N LYS A 45 -14.38 58.04 -12.11
CA LYS A 45 -14.40 56.60 -11.73
C LYS A 45 -15.70 55.91 -12.07
N GLU A 46 -16.82 56.64 -11.93
CA GLU A 46 -18.13 56.07 -12.28
C GLU A 46 -18.27 55.88 -13.79
N ILE A 47 -17.76 56.81 -14.60
CA ILE A 47 -17.67 56.66 -16.06
C ILE A 47 -16.78 55.45 -16.42
N GLU A 48 -15.59 55.36 -15.83
CA GLU A 48 -14.68 54.23 -16.08
C GLU A 48 -15.34 52.89 -15.78
N LYS A 49 -15.99 52.78 -14.63
CA LYS A 49 -16.72 51.61 -14.20
C LYS A 49 -17.89 51.29 -15.14
N SER A 50 -18.68 52.29 -15.55
CA SER A 50 -19.80 52.09 -16.46
C SER A 50 -19.34 51.61 -17.86
N ILE A 51 -18.18 52.09 -18.35
CA ILE A 51 -17.56 51.59 -19.58
C ILE A 51 -17.06 50.17 -19.38
N GLU A 52 -16.41 49.83 -18.25
CA GLU A 52 -15.94 48.49 -17.96
C GLU A 52 -17.08 47.45 -17.89
N GLU A 53 -18.25 47.83 -17.35
CA GLU A 53 -19.43 47.00 -17.27
C GLU A 53 -20.23 46.90 -18.56
N ALA A 54 -20.12 47.90 -19.47
CA ALA A 54 -20.81 47.91 -20.73
C ALA A 54 -20.30 46.81 -21.68
N GLU A 55 -21.18 46.37 -22.57
CA GLU A 55 -20.86 45.39 -23.63
C GLU A 55 -20.49 46.12 -24.96
N THR A 56 -21.08 47.31 -25.14
CA THR A 56 -20.88 48.12 -26.35
C THR A 56 -20.67 49.58 -25.95
N PHE A 57 -19.73 50.21 -26.62
CA PHE A 57 -19.49 51.66 -26.55
C PHE A 57 -20.00 52.32 -27.81
N LEU A 58 -21.05 53.07 -27.68
CA LEU A 58 -21.67 53.85 -28.76
C LEU A 58 -21.16 55.28 -28.71
N ALA A 59 -20.44 55.71 -29.75
CA ALA A 59 -19.91 57.05 -29.88
C ALA A 59 -20.81 57.92 -30.79
N ILE A 60 -21.37 58.99 -30.27
CA ILE A 60 -22.07 60.02 -31.10
C ILE A 60 -20.99 60.99 -31.60
N VAL A 61 -20.42 60.67 -32.76
CA VAL A 61 -19.26 61.34 -33.33
C VAL A 61 -19.70 62.63 -34.01
N THR A 62 -19.27 63.76 -33.44
CA THR A 62 -19.47 65.12 -33.98
C THR A 62 -18.16 65.90 -33.86
N ALA A 63 -18.07 67.08 -34.49
CA ALA A 63 -16.94 67.95 -34.34
C ALA A 63 -16.67 68.28 -32.86
N ASP A 64 -17.71 68.53 -32.07
CA ASP A 64 -17.62 68.84 -30.62
C ASP A 64 -17.24 67.57 -29.81
N TRP A 65 -17.68 66.38 -30.19
CA TRP A 65 -17.27 65.13 -29.54
C TRP A 65 -15.76 64.88 -29.77
N MET A 66 -15.29 65.06 -30.99
CA MET A 66 -13.89 64.88 -31.37
C MET A 66 -12.96 65.89 -30.68
N ALA A 67 -13.43 67.11 -30.41
CA ALA A 67 -12.72 68.15 -29.68
C ALA A 67 -12.76 67.92 -28.15
N SER A 68 -13.69 67.11 -27.62
CA SER A 68 -13.86 66.82 -26.20
C SER A 68 -12.76 65.94 -25.66
N ARG A 69 -12.00 66.40 -24.68
CA ARG A 69 -11.01 65.58 -23.95
C ARG A 69 -11.64 64.44 -23.19
N ILE A 70 -12.86 64.64 -22.68
CA ILE A 70 -13.60 63.65 -21.88
C ILE A 70 -14.01 62.50 -22.83
N CYS A 71 -14.64 62.80 -23.95
CA CYS A 71 -15.11 61.78 -24.90
C CYS A 71 -13.91 60.96 -25.49
N ARG A 72 -12.76 61.60 -25.70
CA ARG A 72 -11.52 60.91 -26.09
C ARG A 72 -11.05 59.96 -25.01
N ASN A 73 -11.06 60.38 -23.73
CA ASN A 73 -10.66 59.53 -22.60
C ASN A 73 -11.62 58.32 -22.44
N GLU A 74 -12.94 58.56 -22.61
CA GLU A 74 -13.95 57.47 -22.62
C GLU A 74 -13.66 56.47 -23.74
N LEU A 75 -13.36 56.94 -24.93
CA LEU A 75 -12.95 56.07 -26.03
C LEU A 75 -11.71 55.25 -25.74
N ASP A 76 -10.67 55.88 -25.17
CA ASP A 76 -9.41 55.21 -24.78
C ASP A 76 -9.68 54.11 -23.75
N ILE A 77 -10.54 54.37 -22.76
CA ILE A 77 -10.98 53.38 -21.77
C ILE A 77 -11.72 52.21 -22.47
N ALA A 78 -12.64 52.53 -23.40
CA ALA A 78 -13.41 51.52 -24.14
C ALA A 78 -12.49 50.63 -24.99
N VAL A 79 -11.52 51.21 -25.68
CA VAL A 79 -10.52 50.50 -26.48
C VAL A 79 -9.65 49.63 -25.60
N LYS A 80 -9.12 50.15 -24.49
CA LYS A 80 -8.30 49.40 -23.51
C LYS A 80 -9.05 48.18 -22.98
N ASN A 81 -10.33 48.30 -22.75
CA ASN A 81 -11.18 47.23 -22.24
C ASN A 81 -11.78 46.32 -23.32
N GLY A 82 -11.37 46.48 -24.60
CA GLY A 82 -11.81 45.68 -25.73
C GLY A 82 -13.32 45.76 -25.98
N LYS A 83 -13.91 46.94 -25.78
CA LYS A 83 -15.36 47.11 -26.01
C LYS A 83 -15.66 47.15 -27.52
N ARG A 84 -16.84 46.64 -27.87
CA ARG A 84 -17.36 46.88 -29.22
C ARG A 84 -17.60 48.38 -29.42
N LEU A 85 -17.04 48.95 -30.43
CA LEU A 85 -17.23 50.36 -30.78
C LEU A 85 -18.23 50.51 -31.90
N ILE A 86 -19.27 51.31 -31.71
CA ILE A 86 -20.24 51.66 -32.74
C ILE A 86 -20.27 53.19 -32.89
N PRO A 87 -19.67 53.73 -33.98
CA PRO A 87 -19.73 55.16 -34.26
C PRO A 87 -21.03 55.54 -34.98
N VAL A 88 -21.71 56.53 -34.41
CA VAL A 88 -22.95 57.10 -34.95
C VAL A 88 -22.70 58.58 -35.28
N VAL A 89 -23.10 59.02 -36.48
CA VAL A 89 -22.82 60.37 -36.98
C VAL A 89 -24.14 61.11 -37.31
N PRO A 90 -24.50 62.11 -36.49
CA PRO A 90 -25.77 62.88 -36.71
C PRO A 90 -25.62 64.08 -37.61
N GLU A 91 -24.38 64.54 -37.93
CA GLU A 91 -24.05 65.72 -38.71
C GLU A 91 -22.82 65.49 -39.58
N GLU A 92 -22.53 66.36 -40.53
CA GLU A 92 -21.30 66.28 -41.31
C GLU A 92 -20.05 66.43 -40.43
N ILE A 93 -19.06 65.56 -40.63
CA ILE A 93 -17.80 65.55 -39.83
C ILE A 93 -16.58 65.67 -40.75
N VAL A 94 -15.50 66.20 -40.16
CA VAL A 94 -14.19 66.23 -40.81
C VAL A 94 -13.43 64.90 -40.53
N TRP A 95 -13.29 64.07 -41.58
CA TRP A 95 -12.73 62.73 -41.44
C TRP A 95 -11.31 62.68 -40.93
N ASN A 96 -10.49 63.71 -41.18
CA ASN A 96 -9.10 63.73 -40.71
C ASN A 96 -8.99 63.85 -39.15
N ASP A 97 -10.05 64.31 -38.51
CA ASP A 97 -10.08 64.48 -37.04
C ASP A 97 -10.63 63.22 -36.28
N VAL A 98 -11.10 62.22 -37.07
CA VAL A 98 -11.65 60.98 -36.50
C VAL A 98 -10.53 60.15 -35.85
N PRO A 99 -10.70 59.73 -34.57
CA PRO A 99 -9.72 58.85 -33.94
C PRO A 99 -9.45 57.58 -34.69
N SER A 100 -8.22 57.13 -34.75
CA SER A 100 -7.79 55.95 -35.54
C SER A 100 -8.52 54.67 -35.13
N SER A 101 -8.93 54.54 -33.87
CA SER A 101 -9.71 53.41 -33.34
C SER A 101 -11.12 53.32 -33.92
N LEU A 102 -11.68 54.43 -34.36
CA LEU A 102 -13.00 54.51 -35.02
C LEU A 102 -12.87 54.50 -36.52
N ALA A 103 -11.83 55.14 -37.11
CA ALA A 103 -11.66 55.37 -38.53
C ALA A 103 -11.77 54.14 -39.44
N GLN A 104 -11.53 52.92 -38.87
CA GLN A 104 -11.58 51.64 -39.58
C GLN A 104 -12.95 50.96 -39.48
N LEU A 105 -13.88 51.57 -38.75
CA LEU A 105 -15.21 50.99 -38.50
C LEU A 105 -16.25 51.52 -39.52
N ASN A 106 -17.34 50.75 -39.65
CA ASN A 106 -18.51 51.24 -40.41
C ASN A 106 -19.33 52.18 -39.55
N PHE A 107 -19.52 53.39 -40.04
CA PHE A 107 -20.30 54.45 -39.37
C PHE A 107 -21.77 54.33 -39.71
N ILE A 108 -22.64 54.63 -38.74
CA ILE A 108 -24.08 54.72 -38.95
C ILE A 108 -24.47 56.20 -39.01
N PHE A 109 -24.97 56.66 -40.16
CA PHE A 109 -25.23 58.05 -40.41
C PHE A 109 -26.67 58.39 -40.13
N PHE A 110 -26.91 59.38 -39.25
CA PHE A 110 -28.20 59.93 -38.92
C PHE A 110 -28.36 61.36 -39.44
N THR A 111 -27.68 61.69 -40.51
CA THR A 111 -27.76 63.02 -41.14
C THR A 111 -29.12 63.15 -41.88
N GLU A 112 -29.46 64.38 -42.30
CA GLU A 112 -30.73 64.67 -42.95
C GLU A 112 -31.00 63.84 -44.21
N GLU A 113 -29.94 63.32 -44.88
CA GLU A 113 -30.05 62.45 -46.06
C GLU A 113 -30.64 61.09 -45.72
N PHE A 114 -30.62 60.66 -44.48
CA PHE A 114 -30.99 59.31 -44.07
C PHE A 114 -32.22 59.33 -43.15
N LYS A 115 -33.18 58.43 -43.44
CA LYS A 115 -34.36 58.28 -42.59
C LYS A 115 -33.95 57.69 -41.23
N PHE A 116 -34.28 58.39 -40.15
CA PHE A 116 -33.92 58.01 -38.75
C PHE A 116 -34.27 56.56 -38.41
N ASP A 117 -35.50 56.09 -38.74
CA ASP A 117 -35.96 54.76 -38.41
C ASP A 117 -35.17 53.64 -39.17
N VAL A 118 -34.72 53.93 -40.40
CA VAL A 118 -33.89 52.99 -41.17
C VAL A 118 -32.51 52.85 -40.48
N GLN A 119 -31.94 53.97 -40.06
CA GLN A 119 -30.63 53.95 -39.38
C GLN A 119 -30.72 53.31 -37.98
N MET A 120 -31.86 53.49 -37.29
CA MET A 120 -32.14 52.77 -36.03
C MET A 120 -32.23 51.27 -36.26
N GLY A 121 -32.80 50.81 -37.38
CA GLY A 121 -32.76 49.37 -37.74
C GLY A 121 -31.36 48.82 -37.94
N LEU A 122 -30.47 49.58 -38.60
CA LEU A 122 -29.05 49.20 -38.75
C LEU A 122 -28.32 49.17 -37.41
N LEU A 123 -28.58 50.16 -36.56
CA LEU A 123 -27.99 50.24 -35.20
C LEU A 123 -28.45 49.05 -34.34
N THR A 124 -29.74 48.73 -34.35
CA THR A 124 -30.31 47.60 -33.63
C THR A 124 -29.64 46.27 -34.07
N THR A 125 -29.56 46.07 -35.39
CA THR A 125 -28.86 44.88 -35.94
C THR A 125 -27.40 44.81 -35.50
N ALA A 126 -26.70 45.94 -35.50
CA ALA A 126 -25.30 46.01 -35.03
C ALA A 126 -25.20 45.70 -33.55
N LEU A 127 -26.14 46.14 -32.73
CA LEU A 127 -26.16 45.87 -31.26
C LEU A 127 -26.46 44.41 -30.93
N GLU A 128 -27.30 43.73 -31.74
CA GLU A 128 -27.67 42.32 -31.53
C GLU A 128 -26.65 41.33 -32.09
N THR A 129 -25.82 41.75 -33.02
CA THR A 129 -24.83 40.86 -33.65
C THR A 129 -23.81 40.39 -32.61
N ASP A 130 -23.55 39.06 -32.59
CA ASP A 130 -22.58 38.41 -31.66
C ASP A 130 -22.81 38.74 -30.16
N TYR A 131 -24.04 39.04 -29.74
CA TYR A 131 -24.41 39.44 -28.40
C TYR A 131 -23.92 38.47 -27.29
N ASP A 132 -24.07 37.17 -27.52
CA ASP A 132 -23.59 36.16 -26.53
C ASP A 132 -22.11 36.25 -26.28
N TRP A 133 -21.33 36.48 -27.32
CA TRP A 133 -19.87 36.69 -27.15
C TRP A 133 -19.57 37.97 -26.42
N LEU A 134 -20.20 39.06 -26.72
CA LEU A 134 -19.99 40.34 -26.03
C LEU A 134 -20.24 40.26 -24.56
N LYS A 135 -21.30 39.57 -24.18
CA LYS A 135 -21.65 39.34 -22.78
C LYS A 135 -20.58 38.52 -22.05
N ILE A 136 -20.10 37.45 -22.69
CA ILE A 136 -19.05 36.61 -22.13
C ILE A 136 -17.74 37.40 -22.01
N HIS A 137 -17.37 38.11 -23.09
CA HIS A 137 -16.16 38.92 -23.17
C HIS A 137 -16.11 39.99 -22.05
N SER A 138 -17.20 40.77 -21.89
CA SER A 138 -17.27 41.81 -20.86
C SER A 138 -17.20 41.21 -19.45
N ARG A 139 -17.92 40.11 -19.17
CA ARG A 139 -17.84 39.44 -17.85
C ARG A 139 -16.44 38.92 -17.56
N LEU A 140 -15.77 38.36 -18.55
CA LEU A 140 -14.41 37.86 -18.37
C LEU A 140 -13.43 39.02 -18.17
N GLN A 141 -13.62 40.14 -18.87
CA GLN A 141 -12.79 41.34 -18.72
C GLN A 141 -12.92 41.93 -17.32
N VAL A 142 -14.15 42.06 -16.80
CA VAL A 142 -14.36 42.55 -15.42
C VAL A 142 -13.66 41.65 -14.40
N LYS A 143 -13.78 40.36 -14.50
CA LYS A 143 -13.05 39.42 -13.60
C LYS A 143 -11.54 39.52 -13.72
N ALA A 144 -11.03 39.70 -14.94
CA ALA A 144 -9.58 39.87 -15.17
C ALA A 144 -9.08 41.21 -14.57
N LEU A 145 -9.87 42.28 -14.65
CA LEU A 145 -9.57 43.57 -14.02
C LEU A 145 -9.62 43.47 -12.47
N GLU A 146 -10.59 42.78 -11.92
CA GLU A 146 -10.67 42.53 -10.46
C GLU A 146 -9.41 41.77 -9.98
N TRP A 147 -8.98 40.75 -10.71
CA TRP A 147 -7.74 40.03 -10.44
C TRP A 147 -6.51 40.94 -10.53
N GLU A 148 -6.41 41.76 -11.58
CA GLU A 148 -5.29 42.73 -11.73
C GLU A 148 -5.25 43.74 -10.59
N ARG A 149 -6.40 44.35 -10.25
CA ARG A 149 -6.57 45.32 -9.13
C ARG A 149 -6.34 44.65 -7.77
N GLY A 150 -6.67 43.39 -7.64
CA GLY A 150 -6.38 42.57 -6.45
C GLY A 150 -4.93 42.15 -6.33
N GLY A 151 -3.99 42.73 -7.12
CA GLY A 151 -2.58 42.40 -7.05
C GLY A 151 -2.23 41.02 -7.66
N LYS A 152 -3.07 40.51 -8.53
CA LYS A 152 -2.93 39.18 -9.20
C LYS A 152 -2.96 38.02 -8.20
N ASP A 153 -3.72 38.15 -7.11
CA ASP A 153 -3.87 37.13 -6.08
C ASP A 153 -4.58 35.88 -6.61
N ASP A 154 -4.09 34.69 -6.22
CA ASP A 154 -4.61 33.36 -6.64
C ASP A 154 -6.07 33.13 -6.19
N GLY A 155 -6.58 33.92 -5.20
CA GLY A 155 -7.96 33.85 -4.72
C GLY A 155 -8.99 34.28 -5.77
N PHE A 156 -8.61 35.15 -6.68
CA PHE A 156 -9.47 35.65 -7.78
C PHE A 156 -9.44 34.76 -9.03
N LEU A 157 -8.57 33.74 -9.11
CA LEU A 157 -8.41 32.91 -10.29
C LEU A 157 -9.64 32.04 -10.55
N LEU A 158 -9.92 31.81 -11.84
CA LEU A 158 -10.97 30.89 -12.28
C LEU A 158 -10.64 29.46 -11.88
N ARG A 159 -11.67 28.71 -11.51
CA ARG A 159 -11.54 27.30 -11.09
C ARG A 159 -12.57 26.41 -11.81
N SER A 160 -12.27 25.14 -11.90
CA SER A 160 -13.19 24.10 -12.40
C SER A 160 -13.91 24.50 -13.70
N ARG A 161 -15.23 24.44 -13.71
CA ARG A 161 -16.06 24.72 -14.89
C ARG A 161 -15.92 26.15 -15.43
N ASP A 162 -15.70 27.13 -14.56
CA ASP A 162 -15.55 28.53 -14.97
C ASP A 162 -14.28 28.71 -15.81
N LEU A 163 -13.19 28.05 -15.42
CA LEU A 163 -11.94 28.06 -16.18
C LEU A 163 -12.12 27.35 -17.55
N GLU A 164 -12.69 26.16 -17.53
CA GLU A 164 -12.92 25.37 -18.77
C GLU A 164 -13.82 26.13 -19.76
N ASN A 165 -14.88 26.78 -19.25
CA ASN A 165 -15.76 27.59 -20.06
C ASN A 165 -15.04 28.81 -20.63
N ALA A 166 -14.26 29.53 -19.81
CA ALA A 166 -13.52 30.70 -20.26
C ALA A 166 -12.52 30.34 -21.39
N GLU A 167 -11.76 29.24 -21.20
CA GLU A 167 -10.82 28.75 -22.21
C GLU A 167 -11.52 28.40 -23.53
N LYS A 168 -12.62 27.65 -23.43
CA LYS A 168 -13.41 27.27 -24.62
C LYS A 168 -13.96 28.48 -25.35
N GLN A 169 -14.53 29.44 -24.62
CA GLN A 169 -15.14 30.62 -25.22
C GLN A 169 -14.09 31.51 -25.89
N VAL A 170 -12.97 31.75 -25.24
CA VAL A 170 -11.88 32.55 -25.82
C VAL A 170 -11.31 31.87 -27.08
N LEU A 171 -11.18 30.56 -27.08
CA LEU A 171 -10.68 29.82 -28.26
C LEU A 171 -11.67 29.90 -29.44
N VAL A 172 -12.96 29.67 -29.19
CA VAL A 172 -14.01 29.68 -30.22
C VAL A 172 -14.22 31.09 -30.82
N HIS A 173 -14.01 32.14 -30.03
CA HIS A 173 -14.27 33.52 -30.43
C HIS A 173 -13.01 34.35 -30.70
N ALA A 174 -11.82 33.69 -30.84
CA ALA A 174 -10.57 34.39 -31.05
C ALA A 174 -10.53 35.32 -32.28
N THR A 175 -11.38 35.07 -33.28
CA THR A 175 -11.48 35.87 -34.50
C THR A 175 -12.68 36.82 -34.53
N LYS A 176 -13.44 36.87 -33.44
CA LYS A 176 -14.60 37.77 -33.30
C LYS A 176 -14.19 39.19 -32.98
N ASN A 177 -15.10 40.15 -33.14
CA ASN A 177 -14.90 41.53 -32.79
C ASN A 177 -15.83 41.93 -31.63
N PRO A 178 -15.28 42.37 -30.48
CA PRO A 178 -13.85 42.52 -30.15
C PRO A 178 -13.16 41.17 -29.94
N PRO A 179 -11.85 41.05 -30.23
CA PRO A 179 -11.07 39.88 -29.89
C PRO A 179 -10.83 39.82 -28.35
N PRO A 180 -10.48 38.66 -27.80
CA PRO A 180 -10.06 38.53 -26.43
C PRO A 180 -8.88 39.47 -26.12
N THR A 181 -8.90 40.13 -24.95
CA THR A 181 -7.83 41.03 -24.54
C THR A 181 -6.60 40.24 -24.00
N ASP A 182 -5.41 40.86 -24.03
CA ASP A 182 -4.19 40.28 -23.46
C ASP A 182 -4.36 39.98 -21.97
N LEU A 183 -5.08 40.83 -21.23
CA LEU A 183 -5.37 40.65 -19.82
C LEU A 183 -6.24 39.40 -19.57
N GLN A 184 -7.26 39.16 -20.41
CA GLN A 184 -8.07 37.94 -20.34
C GLN A 184 -7.23 36.69 -20.61
N GLY A 185 -6.34 36.77 -21.58
CA GLY A 185 -5.39 35.68 -21.90
C GLY A 185 -4.45 35.37 -20.73
N GLU A 186 -3.85 36.40 -20.13
CA GLU A 186 -3.01 36.25 -18.93
C GLU A 186 -3.77 35.65 -17.75
N TYR A 187 -4.97 36.15 -17.49
CA TYR A 187 -5.83 35.69 -16.41
C TYR A 187 -6.19 34.20 -16.53
N ILE A 188 -6.59 33.76 -17.72
CA ILE A 188 -6.90 32.36 -17.98
C ILE A 188 -5.66 31.49 -17.84
N LEU A 189 -4.52 31.91 -18.39
CA LEU A 189 -3.28 31.17 -18.30
C LEU A 189 -2.83 30.98 -16.83
N LYS A 190 -2.91 32.01 -16.03
CA LYS A 190 -2.60 31.95 -14.58
C LYS A 190 -3.56 31.03 -13.84
N SER A 191 -4.86 31.09 -14.16
CA SER A 191 -5.87 30.19 -13.62
C SER A 191 -5.56 28.73 -13.92
N ARG A 192 -5.14 28.41 -15.14
CA ARG A 192 -4.73 27.07 -15.53
C ARG A 192 -3.46 26.60 -14.81
N GLN A 193 -2.46 27.46 -14.72
CA GLN A 193 -1.23 27.15 -14.00
C GLN A 193 -1.47 26.84 -12.53
N ALA A 194 -2.30 27.63 -11.85
CA ALA A 194 -2.68 27.42 -10.44
C ALA A 194 -3.44 26.09 -10.25
N THR A 195 -4.39 25.79 -11.14
CA THR A 195 -5.14 24.51 -11.12
C THR A 195 -4.19 23.31 -11.30
N ASN A 196 -3.29 23.36 -12.27
CA ASN A 196 -2.33 22.29 -12.54
C ASN A 196 -1.37 22.09 -11.37
N ARG A 197 -0.88 23.18 -10.74
CA ARG A 197 -0.03 23.13 -9.54
C ARG A 197 -0.77 22.44 -8.38
N GLN A 198 -2.02 22.81 -8.13
CA GLN A 198 -2.83 22.21 -7.06
C GLN A 198 -3.08 20.72 -7.29
N ASN A 199 -3.42 20.32 -8.51
CA ASN A 199 -3.63 18.91 -8.87
C ASN A 199 -2.33 18.10 -8.72
N ARG A 200 -1.19 18.65 -9.15
CA ARG A 200 0.12 18.00 -8.95
C ARG A 200 0.44 17.76 -7.48
N ILE A 201 0.22 18.77 -6.62
CA ILE A 201 0.45 18.63 -5.17
C ILE A 201 -0.44 17.53 -4.61
N ARG A 202 -1.74 17.52 -4.94
CA ARG A 202 -2.68 16.48 -4.48
C ARG A 202 -2.26 15.08 -4.91
N THR A 203 -1.86 14.91 -6.18
CA THR A 203 -1.40 13.62 -6.71
C THR A 203 -0.14 13.14 -5.99
N VAL A 204 0.86 14.01 -5.83
CA VAL A 204 2.11 13.67 -5.12
C VAL A 204 1.82 13.28 -3.67
N SER A 205 0.97 14.04 -2.97
CA SER A 205 0.60 13.74 -1.57
C SER A 205 -0.11 12.38 -1.46
N LEU A 206 -1.03 12.07 -2.38
CA LEU A 206 -1.73 10.79 -2.39
C LEU A 206 -0.77 9.61 -2.64
N VAL A 207 0.10 9.73 -3.64
CA VAL A 207 1.09 8.69 -3.96
C VAL A 207 2.04 8.47 -2.80
N SER A 208 2.51 9.55 -2.15
CA SER A 208 3.36 9.45 -0.96
C SER A 208 2.66 8.75 0.20
N ALA A 209 1.40 9.08 0.46
CA ALA A 209 0.61 8.42 1.52
C ALA A 209 0.43 6.93 1.25
N ILE A 210 0.14 6.53 0.00
CA ILE A 210 0.04 5.12 -0.40
C ILE A 210 1.38 4.40 -0.22
N ALA A 211 2.49 5.01 -0.63
CA ALA A 211 3.83 4.41 -0.48
C ALA A 211 4.19 4.17 1.00
N VAL A 212 3.88 5.14 1.88
CA VAL A 212 4.08 4.98 3.33
C VAL A 212 3.21 3.85 3.88
N LEU A 213 1.94 3.78 3.50
CA LEU A 213 1.02 2.73 3.94
C LEU A 213 1.50 1.35 3.50
N LEU A 214 1.93 1.19 2.24
CA LEU A 214 2.49 -0.07 1.74
C LEU A 214 3.78 -0.45 2.47
N GLY A 215 4.62 0.52 2.81
CA GLY A 215 5.82 0.31 3.64
C GLY A 215 5.47 -0.22 5.03
N ILE A 216 4.47 0.36 5.69
CA ILE A 216 3.98 -0.09 7.00
C ILE A 216 3.40 -1.51 6.92
N ILE A 217 2.53 -1.77 5.94
CA ILE A 217 1.97 -3.12 5.73
C ILE A 217 3.09 -4.13 5.47
N GLY A 218 4.06 -3.80 4.63
CA GLY A 218 5.22 -4.64 4.37
C GLY A 218 6.02 -4.95 5.65
N ALA A 219 6.29 -3.95 6.47
CA ALA A 219 7.00 -4.13 7.74
C ALA A 219 6.24 -5.00 8.75
N LEU A 220 4.91 -4.93 8.77
CA LEU A 220 4.07 -5.73 9.66
C LEU A 220 3.90 -7.18 9.19
N VAL A 221 3.83 -7.41 7.90
CA VAL A 221 3.50 -8.73 7.32
C VAL A 221 4.77 -9.54 7.00
N TYR A 222 5.88 -8.88 6.66
CA TYR A 222 7.13 -9.54 6.28
C TYR A 222 7.65 -10.55 7.33
N PRO A 223 7.67 -10.26 8.65
CA PRO A 223 8.14 -11.22 9.65
C PRO A 223 7.32 -12.51 9.66
N SER A 224 6.00 -12.42 9.57
CA SER A 224 5.10 -13.58 9.56
C SER A 224 5.28 -14.45 8.30
N ILE A 225 5.51 -13.81 7.15
CA ILE A 225 5.81 -14.52 5.91
C ILE A 225 7.16 -15.21 6.00
N ALA A 226 8.18 -14.54 6.52
CA ALA A 226 9.52 -15.11 6.68
C ALA A 226 9.51 -16.32 7.63
N GLU A 227 8.78 -16.22 8.74
CA GLU A 227 8.61 -17.34 9.68
C GLU A 227 7.86 -18.51 9.05
N PHE A 228 6.80 -18.26 8.28
CA PHE A 228 6.09 -19.32 7.56
C PHE A 228 7.02 -20.13 6.64
N PHE A 229 7.89 -19.46 5.88
CA PHE A 229 8.86 -20.13 5.04
C PHE A 229 9.93 -20.86 5.85
N ALA A 230 10.38 -20.29 6.97
CA ALA A 230 11.32 -20.93 7.87
C ALA A 230 10.77 -22.21 8.49
N ILE A 231 9.52 -22.20 8.96
CA ILE A 231 8.83 -23.39 9.47
C ILE A 231 8.74 -24.46 8.38
N ARG A 232 8.37 -24.09 7.15
CA ARG A 232 8.30 -25.04 6.05
C ARG A 232 9.66 -25.68 5.73
N GLN A 233 10.74 -24.91 5.81
CA GLN A 233 12.10 -25.39 5.58
C GLN A 233 12.62 -26.23 6.75
N ALA A 234 12.20 -25.94 7.99
CA ALA A 234 12.60 -26.65 9.18
C ALA A 234 11.94 -28.03 9.32
N ARG A 235 10.81 -28.27 8.65
CA ARG A 235 10.09 -29.55 8.73
C ARG A 235 10.87 -30.66 8.04
N GLY A 236 11.23 -31.70 8.83
CA GLY A 236 11.79 -32.93 8.29
C GLY A 236 10.76 -33.78 7.55
N GLU A 237 11.27 -34.75 6.78
CA GLU A 237 10.44 -35.77 6.12
C GLU A 237 9.73 -36.62 7.15
N LEU A 238 8.42 -36.82 7.00
CA LEU A 238 7.60 -37.67 7.86
C LEU A 238 7.40 -39.06 7.23
N ILE A 239 7.62 -40.09 8.04
CA ILE A 239 7.30 -41.48 7.69
C ILE A 239 5.95 -41.82 8.33
N PRO A 240 4.96 -42.30 7.58
CA PRO A 240 3.71 -42.81 8.12
C PRO A 240 3.94 -44.18 8.78
N LEU A 241 3.58 -44.27 10.06
CA LEU A 241 3.63 -45.53 10.81
C LEU A 241 2.19 -46.03 11.02
N HIS A 242 1.83 -47.07 10.35
CA HIS A 242 0.50 -47.63 10.41
C HIS A 242 0.19 -48.18 11.81
N GLY A 243 -1.05 -47.96 12.24
CA GLY A 243 -1.54 -48.48 13.52
C GLY A 243 -1.51 -50.00 13.57
N GLY A 244 -1.38 -50.55 14.76
CA GLY A 244 -1.32 -51.98 14.97
C GLY A 244 -0.67 -52.34 16.31
N SER A 245 -0.54 -53.66 16.51
CA SER A 245 0.08 -54.21 17.71
C SER A 245 1.58 -54.46 17.48
N PHE A 246 2.38 -54.23 18.50
CA PHE A 246 3.84 -54.47 18.49
C PHE A 246 4.32 -54.85 19.89
N TYR A 247 5.55 -55.36 19.96
CA TYR A 247 6.14 -55.78 21.22
C TYR A 247 6.87 -54.62 21.92
N MET A 248 6.41 -54.28 23.14
CA MET A 248 7.08 -53.35 24.08
C MET A 248 7.87 -54.17 25.11
N GLY A 249 9.07 -53.72 25.51
CA GLY A 249 9.94 -54.41 26.48
C GLY A 249 10.98 -55.35 25.83
N ALA A 250 11.74 -56.08 26.63
CA ALA A 250 12.80 -56.97 26.17
C ALA A 250 12.24 -58.33 25.66
N THR A 251 12.75 -58.78 24.52
CA THR A 251 12.47 -60.10 23.96
C THR A 251 13.60 -61.07 24.15
N ASP A 252 14.83 -60.58 24.36
CA ASP A 252 16.00 -61.41 24.59
C ASP A 252 16.00 -62.02 25.97
N PRO A 253 16.12 -63.36 26.10
CA PRO A 253 16.17 -64.03 27.39
C PRO A 253 17.31 -63.58 28.32
N VAL A 254 18.47 -63.19 27.73
CA VAL A 254 19.61 -62.69 28.51
C VAL A 254 19.34 -61.33 29.14
N VAL A 255 18.70 -60.45 28.36
CA VAL A 255 18.32 -59.10 28.79
C VAL A 255 17.22 -59.18 29.87
N ILE A 256 16.24 -60.07 29.67
CA ILE A 256 15.20 -60.35 30.67
C ILE A 256 15.83 -60.89 31.99
N ALA A 257 16.79 -61.82 31.89
CA ALA A 257 17.51 -62.40 33.01
C ALA A 257 18.39 -61.34 33.75
N ALA A 258 18.78 -60.26 33.07
CA ALA A 258 19.49 -59.13 33.63
C ALA A 258 18.58 -58.14 34.39
N GLY A 259 17.26 -58.43 34.44
CA GLY A 259 16.29 -57.65 35.20
C GLY A 259 15.40 -56.73 34.34
N GLU A 260 15.51 -56.79 33.02
CA GLU A 260 14.61 -56.05 32.14
C GLU A 260 13.25 -56.71 32.00
N ARG A 261 12.28 -55.88 31.77
CA ARG A 261 10.89 -56.32 31.71
C ARG A 261 10.64 -57.14 30.44
N LYS A 262 10.01 -58.32 30.55
CA LYS A 262 9.59 -59.16 29.40
C LYS A 262 8.65 -58.38 28.49
N ALA A 263 8.80 -58.56 27.19
CA ALA A 263 7.98 -57.94 26.19
C ALA A 263 6.49 -58.32 26.36
N TRP A 264 5.65 -57.34 26.15
CA TRP A 264 4.18 -57.47 26.07
C TRP A 264 3.66 -56.79 24.81
N LEU A 265 2.45 -57.18 24.41
CA LEU A 265 1.84 -56.65 23.18
C LEU A 265 1.16 -55.32 23.45
N ALA A 266 1.70 -54.21 22.91
CA ALA A 266 1.11 -52.89 22.90
C ALA A 266 0.40 -52.61 21.56
N SER A 267 -0.50 -51.66 21.51
CA SER A 267 -1.16 -51.24 20.28
C SER A 267 -1.24 -49.73 20.19
N LEU A 268 -0.98 -49.17 19.02
CA LEU A 268 -1.07 -47.75 18.75
C LEU A 268 -1.94 -47.46 17.52
N PRO A 269 -2.55 -46.28 17.44
CA PRO A 269 -3.14 -45.78 16.20
C PRO A 269 -2.03 -45.42 15.18
N THR A 270 -2.43 -45.13 13.96
CA THR A 270 -1.51 -44.57 12.94
C THR A 270 -0.99 -43.22 13.41
N PHE A 271 0.29 -42.99 13.27
CA PHE A 271 0.98 -41.73 13.55
C PHE A 271 2.10 -41.50 12.56
N TYR A 272 2.77 -40.36 12.63
CA TYR A 272 3.89 -40.00 11.76
C TYR A 272 5.11 -39.68 12.59
N LEU A 273 6.30 -40.09 12.11
CA LEU A 273 7.57 -39.79 12.77
C LEU A 273 8.56 -39.21 11.76
N GLU A 274 9.38 -38.26 12.18
CA GLU A 274 10.46 -37.76 11.32
C GLU A 274 11.46 -38.88 11.00
N LYS A 275 11.85 -38.93 9.74
CA LYS A 275 12.79 -39.96 9.22
C LYS A 275 14.15 -39.87 9.89
N TYR A 276 14.63 -38.68 10.17
CA TYR A 276 15.91 -38.37 10.77
C TYR A 276 15.73 -37.60 12.06
N GLU A 277 16.82 -37.51 12.87
CA GLU A 277 16.93 -36.56 13.97
C GLU A 277 16.83 -35.13 13.43
N VAL A 278 16.37 -34.19 14.25
CA VAL A 278 16.37 -32.77 13.94
C VAL A 278 17.80 -32.28 13.83
N THR A 279 18.14 -31.63 12.72
CA THR A 279 19.49 -31.12 12.46
C THR A 279 19.72 -29.74 13.09
N ASN A 280 21.00 -29.39 13.30
CA ASN A 280 21.40 -28.04 13.71
C ASN A 280 20.88 -26.95 12.77
N ARG A 281 20.86 -27.22 11.44
CA ARG A 281 20.29 -26.33 10.42
C ARG A 281 18.80 -26.07 10.66
N GLN A 282 18.03 -27.12 10.86
CA GLN A 282 16.58 -27.01 11.11
C GLN A 282 16.28 -26.30 12.42
N TYR A 283 16.96 -26.68 13.49
CA TYR A 283 16.81 -26.03 14.81
C TYR A 283 17.24 -24.56 14.78
N GLY A 284 18.29 -24.24 13.99
CA GLY A 284 18.78 -22.87 13.79
C GLY A 284 17.76 -21.94 13.15
N LEU A 285 16.86 -22.44 12.33
CA LEU A 285 15.75 -21.64 11.82
C LEU A 285 14.78 -21.21 12.94
N CYS A 286 14.48 -22.13 13.86
CA CYS A 286 13.66 -21.81 15.03
C CYS A 286 14.33 -20.75 15.93
N VAL A 287 15.63 -20.90 16.20
CA VAL A 287 16.41 -19.94 16.99
C VAL A 287 16.41 -18.56 16.31
N LYS A 288 16.67 -18.51 15.01
CA LYS A 288 16.68 -17.27 14.23
C LYS A 288 15.34 -16.50 14.27
N HIS A 289 14.23 -17.22 14.33
CA HIS A 289 12.87 -16.63 14.38
C HIS A 289 12.34 -16.48 15.82
N GLY A 290 13.16 -16.74 16.85
CA GLY A 290 12.80 -16.51 18.25
C GLY A 290 11.87 -17.56 18.86
N GLY A 291 11.64 -18.68 18.16
CA GLY A 291 10.84 -19.81 18.67
C GLY A 291 11.61 -20.74 19.61
N CYS A 292 12.94 -20.76 19.52
CA CYS A 292 13.81 -21.63 20.32
C CYS A 292 14.99 -20.84 20.89
N THR A 293 15.55 -21.34 21.99
CA THR A 293 16.85 -20.89 22.51
C THR A 293 17.99 -21.75 21.94
N PRO A 294 19.17 -21.19 21.67
CA PRO A 294 20.28 -21.96 21.12
C PRO A 294 20.77 -23.04 22.14
N PRO A 295 21.32 -24.16 21.63
CA PRO A 295 21.96 -25.18 22.50
C PRO A 295 23.24 -24.64 23.15
N PRO A 296 23.76 -25.29 24.20
CA PRO A 296 24.92 -24.80 24.93
C PRO A 296 26.21 -24.78 24.10
N ASP A 297 26.44 -25.77 23.26
CA ASP A 297 27.62 -25.85 22.37
C ASP A 297 27.34 -25.11 21.06
N LEU A 298 27.66 -23.80 21.04
CA LEU A 298 27.45 -22.94 19.90
C LEU A 298 28.37 -23.23 18.72
N GLU A 299 29.60 -23.73 18.98
CA GLU A 299 30.56 -24.06 17.92
C GLU A 299 30.06 -25.26 17.11
N TYR A 300 29.75 -26.37 17.80
CA TYR A 300 29.16 -27.54 17.18
C TYR A 300 27.86 -27.20 16.41
N PHE A 301 27.00 -26.42 17.04
CA PHE A 301 25.72 -26.02 16.45
C PHE A 301 25.87 -25.22 15.16
N GLN A 302 26.84 -24.32 15.08
CA GLN A 302 27.05 -23.46 13.90
C GLN A 302 27.84 -24.13 12.79
N GLU A 303 28.85 -24.92 13.15
CA GLU A 303 29.79 -25.52 12.22
C GLU A 303 29.31 -26.84 11.61
N LYS A 304 28.34 -27.51 12.25
CA LYS A 304 27.85 -28.84 11.88
C LYS A 304 26.35 -28.83 11.48
N PRO A 305 25.96 -28.11 10.41
CA PRO A 305 24.55 -27.87 10.11
C PRO A 305 23.71 -29.12 9.82
N ASP A 306 24.31 -30.18 9.27
CA ASP A 306 23.61 -31.42 8.88
C ASP A 306 23.72 -32.54 9.92
N TYR A 307 24.28 -32.24 11.07
CA TYR A 307 24.38 -33.13 12.23
C TYR A 307 23.17 -32.95 13.16
N PRO A 308 22.84 -33.94 14.02
CA PRO A 308 21.75 -33.80 14.96
C PRO A 308 21.98 -32.61 15.88
N VAL A 309 20.94 -31.87 16.25
CA VAL A 309 21.04 -30.89 17.31
C VAL A 309 21.21 -31.64 18.66
N LEU A 310 22.22 -31.30 19.41
CA LEU A 310 22.57 -31.96 20.65
C LEU A 310 22.62 -30.99 21.83
N GLY A 311 22.53 -31.50 23.06
CA GLY A 311 22.64 -30.70 24.27
C GLY A 311 21.42 -29.85 24.60
N VAL A 312 20.30 -30.11 23.95
CA VAL A 312 19.00 -29.48 24.26
C VAL A 312 18.28 -30.26 25.36
N ASP A 313 17.56 -29.57 26.23
CA ASP A 313 16.64 -30.20 27.18
C ASP A 313 15.31 -30.61 26.51
N VAL A 314 14.49 -31.40 27.21
CA VAL A 314 13.24 -31.92 26.67
C VAL A 314 12.25 -30.78 26.27
N TYR A 315 12.27 -29.68 27.03
CA TYR A 315 11.36 -28.55 26.77
C TYR A 315 11.77 -27.79 25.52
N GLN A 316 13.11 -27.57 25.35
CA GLN A 316 13.65 -26.97 24.11
C GLN A 316 13.31 -27.82 22.90
N ALA A 317 13.46 -29.15 23.02
CA ALA A 317 13.09 -30.10 21.96
C ALA A 317 11.57 -30.03 21.63
N ALA A 318 10.73 -30.03 22.64
CA ALA A 318 9.30 -29.95 22.46
C ALA A 318 8.81 -28.59 21.91
N PHE A 319 9.43 -27.48 22.34
CA PHE A 319 9.14 -26.17 21.76
C PHE A 319 9.47 -26.09 20.26
N TYR A 320 10.58 -26.68 19.85
CA TYR A 320 10.89 -26.78 18.42
C TYR A 320 9.81 -27.56 17.67
N CYS A 321 9.46 -28.77 18.16
CA CYS A 321 8.42 -29.55 17.51
C CYS A 321 7.09 -28.81 17.45
N ALA A 322 6.69 -28.12 18.51
CA ALA A 322 5.49 -27.28 18.52
C ALA A 322 5.56 -26.10 17.51
N TRP A 323 6.72 -25.46 17.39
CA TRP A 323 6.94 -24.37 16.45
C TRP A 323 6.75 -24.80 14.99
N ILE A 324 7.20 -26.02 14.64
CA ILE A 324 6.94 -26.59 13.30
C ILE A 324 5.54 -27.24 13.17
N GLY A 325 4.69 -27.17 14.20
CA GLY A 325 3.36 -27.76 14.22
C GLY A 325 3.36 -29.28 14.40
N ARG A 326 4.30 -29.81 15.20
CA ARG A 326 4.48 -31.23 15.56
C ARG A 326 4.60 -31.37 17.07
N ARG A 327 4.94 -32.56 17.56
CA ARG A 327 5.18 -32.87 18.96
C ARG A 327 6.36 -33.84 19.11
N LEU A 328 6.88 -34.00 20.31
CA LEU A 328 7.79 -35.12 20.60
C LEU A 328 7.05 -36.45 20.48
N PRO A 329 7.75 -37.54 20.07
CA PRO A 329 7.18 -38.87 20.11
C PRO A 329 6.98 -39.35 21.55
N LYS A 330 6.00 -40.20 21.75
CA LYS A 330 5.92 -41.00 22.99
C LYS A 330 6.93 -42.14 22.92
N GLU A 331 7.29 -42.69 24.08
CA GLU A 331 8.14 -43.90 24.17
C GLU A 331 7.61 -45.04 23.29
N LEU A 332 6.32 -45.36 23.42
CA LEU A 332 5.69 -46.42 22.63
C LEU A 332 5.78 -46.15 21.11
N GLU A 333 5.63 -44.91 20.67
CA GLU A 333 5.74 -44.54 19.27
C GLU A 333 7.15 -44.70 18.75
N TRP A 334 8.13 -44.28 19.54
CA TRP A 334 9.54 -44.42 19.17
C TRP A 334 9.96 -45.92 19.06
N ILE A 335 9.59 -46.74 20.07
CA ILE A 335 9.87 -48.19 20.05
C ILE A 335 9.14 -48.90 18.92
N ARG A 336 7.89 -48.51 18.66
CA ARG A 336 7.13 -49.02 17.48
C ARG A 336 7.86 -48.74 16.16
N ALA A 337 8.43 -47.52 16.00
CA ALA A 337 9.19 -47.18 14.80
C ALA A 337 10.48 -47.99 14.67
N ALA A 338 11.11 -48.33 15.78
CA ALA A 338 12.33 -49.14 15.79
C ALA A 338 12.08 -50.64 15.52
N ARG A 339 11.01 -51.19 16.07
CA ARG A 339 10.69 -52.63 15.98
C ARG A 339 9.86 -53.06 14.81
N GLY A 340 8.98 -52.17 14.31
CA GLY A 340 7.98 -52.59 13.35
C GLY A 340 6.74 -53.24 13.98
N LEU A 341 5.85 -53.78 13.17
CA LEU A 341 4.67 -54.52 13.58
C LEU A 341 5.04 -56.05 13.64
N ASP A 342 4.48 -56.74 14.59
CA ASP A 342 4.49 -58.23 14.72
C ASP A 342 5.88 -58.88 14.73
N ASP A 343 6.99 -58.13 14.92
CA ASP A 343 8.35 -58.61 14.87
C ASP A 343 9.11 -58.23 16.16
N PRO A 344 9.48 -59.21 16.99
CA PRO A 344 10.21 -59.01 18.24
C PRO A 344 11.71 -58.76 18.04
N ARG A 345 12.16 -58.18 16.91
CA ARG A 345 13.57 -57.94 16.58
C ARG A 345 14.35 -57.20 17.64
N TYR A 346 15.65 -57.45 17.65
CA TYR A 346 16.53 -56.81 18.62
C TYR A 346 16.96 -55.40 18.18
N TRP A 347 17.12 -55.16 16.88
CA TRP A 347 17.58 -53.91 16.30
C TRP A 347 16.68 -53.42 15.17
N PRO A 348 16.72 -52.14 14.82
CA PRO A 348 15.89 -51.62 13.72
C PRO A 348 16.09 -52.32 12.38
N TRP A 349 17.30 -52.80 12.12
CA TRP A 349 17.67 -53.55 10.89
C TRP A 349 17.49 -55.07 10.99
N GLY A 350 17.08 -55.60 12.13
CA GLY A 350 16.86 -57.05 12.37
C GLY A 350 17.64 -57.56 13.58
N ASP A 351 18.05 -58.84 13.55
CA ASP A 351 18.70 -59.52 14.70
C ASP A 351 20.23 -59.48 14.64
N ALA A 352 20.81 -58.94 13.55
CA ALA A 352 22.26 -58.82 13.44
C ALA A 352 22.83 -57.86 14.52
N PRO A 353 23.91 -58.20 15.21
CA PRO A 353 24.52 -57.32 16.19
C PRO A 353 24.98 -56.00 15.53
N PRO A 354 24.97 -54.87 16.25
CA PRO A 354 25.39 -53.59 15.72
C PRO A 354 26.87 -53.60 15.28
N THR A 355 27.13 -52.95 14.16
CA THR A 355 28.48 -52.71 13.63
C THR A 355 28.63 -51.23 13.28
N SER A 356 29.84 -50.75 13.07
CA SER A 356 30.12 -49.37 12.65
C SER A 356 29.55 -49.00 11.30
N GLU A 357 29.10 -49.98 10.50
CA GLU A 357 28.39 -49.75 9.22
C GLU A 357 26.89 -49.55 9.43
N LEU A 358 26.32 -50.12 10.49
CA LEU A 358 24.91 -50.12 10.79
C LEU A 358 24.46 -48.97 11.70
N ALA A 359 25.35 -48.59 12.65
CA ALA A 359 25.03 -47.55 13.65
C ALA A 359 26.27 -46.83 14.16
N ASN A 360 26.10 -45.57 14.57
CA ASN A 360 27.12 -44.79 15.22
C ASN A 360 27.07 -45.00 16.76
N LEU A 361 27.74 -46.06 17.19
CA LEU A 361 27.88 -46.45 18.59
C LEU A 361 29.35 -46.48 18.98
N PRO A 362 29.69 -46.40 20.29
CA PRO A 362 31.07 -46.51 20.78
C PRO A 362 31.55 -47.97 20.73
N PHE A 363 32.13 -48.35 19.60
CA PHE A 363 32.75 -49.68 19.43
C PHE A 363 34.17 -49.68 20.03
N GLU A 364 34.68 -50.86 20.48
CA GLU A 364 35.99 -50.99 21.10
C GLU A 364 37.17 -50.42 20.29
N ASN A 365 37.02 -50.36 18.95
CA ASN A 365 38.05 -49.85 18.06
C ASN A 365 37.80 -48.37 17.62
N THR A 366 36.81 -47.69 18.17
CA THR A 366 36.52 -46.29 17.82
C THR A 366 37.51 -45.36 18.53
N VAL A 367 38.43 -44.74 17.77
CA VAL A 367 39.50 -43.91 18.31
C VAL A 367 38.99 -42.59 18.91
N THR A 368 37.98 -42.01 18.32
CA THR A 368 37.31 -40.78 18.74
C THR A 368 35.82 -40.86 18.37
N PRO A 369 35.01 -41.35 19.31
CA PRO A 369 33.57 -41.29 19.10
C PRO A 369 33.11 -39.85 18.84
N ALA A 370 32.27 -39.62 17.82
CA ALA A 370 31.74 -38.32 17.49
C ALA A 370 30.41 -38.47 16.76
N PRO A 371 29.46 -37.52 16.89
CA PRO A 371 28.22 -37.54 16.12
C PRO A 371 28.51 -37.48 14.61
N GLN A 372 27.61 -38.01 13.79
CA GLN A 372 27.68 -38.03 12.36
C GLN A 372 26.49 -37.28 11.74
N PRO A 373 26.60 -36.82 10.48
CA PRO A 373 25.43 -36.28 9.76
C PRO A 373 24.25 -37.25 9.82
N VAL A 374 23.04 -36.71 10.02
CA VAL A 374 21.83 -37.55 10.21
C VAL A 374 21.52 -38.51 9.04
N THR A 375 22.11 -38.30 7.87
CA THR A 375 21.94 -39.12 6.69
C THR A 375 23.01 -40.23 6.51
N THR A 376 24.00 -40.29 7.39
CA THR A 376 25.15 -41.23 7.25
C THR A 376 24.68 -42.68 7.13
N TYR A 377 23.71 -43.10 7.93
CA TYR A 377 23.18 -44.46 7.96
C TYR A 377 21.85 -44.64 7.20
N ALA A 378 21.57 -43.78 6.24
CA ALA A 378 20.33 -43.81 5.47
C ALA A 378 20.09 -45.10 4.66
N ALA A 379 21.15 -45.89 4.43
CA ALA A 379 21.08 -47.20 3.78
C ALA A 379 20.54 -48.30 4.70
N HIS A 380 20.51 -48.05 6.02
CA HIS A 380 20.14 -49.07 7.04
C HIS A 380 18.99 -48.52 7.94
N PRO A 381 17.84 -48.18 7.34
CA PRO A 381 16.70 -47.71 8.12
C PRO A 381 16.06 -48.87 8.90
N SER A 382 15.16 -48.53 9.84
CA SER A 382 14.23 -49.51 10.38
C SER A 382 13.31 -50.06 9.31
N GLN A 383 12.59 -51.15 9.60
CA GLN A 383 11.58 -51.71 8.68
C GLN A 383 10.59 -50.68 8.18
N GLU A 384 10.29 -49.69 9.01
CA GLU A 384 9.37 -48.62 8.70
C GLU A 384 10.01 -47.45 7.90
N GLY A 385 11.32 -47.49 7.69
CA GLY A 385 12.04 -46.44 6.96
C GLY A 385 12.62 -45.30 7.78
N VAL A 386 12.60 -45.41 9.09
CA VAL A 386 13.17 -44.41 10.03
C VAL A 386 14.64 -44.70 10.27
N VAL A 387 15.49 -43.67 10.22
CA VAL A 387 16.95 -43.79 10.27
C VAL A 387 17.45 -43.39 11.66
N ASN A 388 18.62 -43.96 12.07
CA ASN A 388 19.33 -43.62 13.33
C ASN A 388 18.52 -43.81 14.63
N LEU A 389 17.54 -44.74 14.63
CA LEU A 389 16.84 -45.08 15.88
C LEU A 389 17.74 -45.78 16.89
N VAL A 390 18.93 -46.24 16.51
CA VAL A 390 19.98 -46.72 17.37
C VAL A 390 21.27 -46.06 17.00
N GLY A 391 21.95 -45.45 18.00
CA GLY A 391 23.20 -44.73 17.84
C GLY A 391 23.02 -43.29 17.38
N ASN A 392 24.12 -42.62 17.13
CA ASN A 392 24.23 -41.20 16.73
C ASN A 392 23.80 -40.23 17.83
N ALA A 393 22.55 -40.22 18.25
CA ALA A 393 22.07 -39.43 19.38
C ALA A 393 21.06 -40.21 20.23
N LEU A 394 21.12 -40.04 21.56
CA LEU A 394 19.97 -40.32 22.39
C LEU A 394 18.83 -39.37 22.00
N GLU A 395 17.62 -39.84 22.03
CA GLU A 395 16.46 -39.04 21.59
C GLU A 395 15.43 -38.85 22.70
N TRP A 396 15.08 -37.58 22.94
CA TRP A 396 14.01 -37.23 23.84
C TRP A 396 12.67 -37.77 23.39
N THR A 397 11.90 -38.33 24.34
CA THR A 397 10.48 -38.61 24.19
C THR A 397 9.65 -37.72 25.10
N SER A 398 8.34 -37.62 24.84
CA SER A 398 7.41 -36.93 25.74
C SER A 398 6.99 -37.74 26.95
N SER A 399 7.38 -39.03 27.05
CA SER A 399 6.94 -39.92 28.11
C SER A 399 7.76 -39.71 29.39
N TYR A 400 7.06 -39.74 30.54
CA TYR A 400 7.71 -39.72 31.84
C TYR A 400 8.25 -41.10 32.19
N TYR A 401 9.41 -41.09 32.87
CA TYR A 401 9.97 -42.31 33.44
C TYR A 401 9.06 -42.91 34.51
N GLN A 402 8.78 -44.19 34.40
CA GLN A 402 7.85 -44.95 35.29
C GLN A 402 8.64 -45.99 36.12
N PRO A 403 9.21 -45.61 37.31
CA PRO A 403 10.04 -46.53 38.09
C PRO A 403 9.33 -47.84 38.44
N GLY A 404 8.03 -47.81 38.75
CA GLY A 404 7.21 -48.98 39.05
C GLY A 404 7.12 -49.97 37.91
N TYR A 405 6.98 -49.45 36.65
CA TYR A 405 6.99 -50.28 35.46
C TYR A 405 8.37 -50.92 35.26
N TYR A 406 9.45 -50.14 35.27
CA TYR A 406 10.81 -50.68 35.02
C TYR A 406 11.34 -51.56 36.11
N SER A 407 10.86 -51.41 37.37
CA SER A 407 11.13 -52.33 38.48
C SER A 407 10.27 -53.58 38.45
N GLY A 408 9.24 -53.65 37.59
CA GLY A 408 8.32 -54.75 37.50
C GLY A 408 7.22 -54.76 38.53
N SER A 409 7.07 -53.68 39.32
CA SER A 409 6.02 -53.56 40.36
C SER A 409 4.68 -53.03 39.84
N GLU A 410 4.65 -52.36 38.69
CA GLU A 410 3.45 -51.74 38.10
C GLU A 410 3.37 -52.04 36.59
N ASP A 411 2.14 -51.90 36.03
CA ASP A 411 1.93 -51.96 34.60
C ASP A 411 2.27 -50.63 33.93
N TYR A 412 2.59 -50.66 32.64
CA TYR A 412 2.88 -49.46 31.86
C TYR A 412 1.63 -48.56 31.73
N ASN A 413 1.79 -47.31 32.02
CA ASN A 413 0.75 -46.30 31.88
C ASN A 413 1.07 -45.36 30.69
N ASP A 414 0.39 -45.53 29.58
CA ASP A 414 0.56 -44.79 28.34
C ASP A 414 0.02 -43.34 28.40
N THR A 415 -0.66 -42.99 29.49
CA THR A 415 -1.16 -41.63 29.74
C THR A 415 -0.16 -40.73 30.44
N LEU A 416 0.94 -41.30 30.93
CA LEU A 416 2.02 -40.55 31.62
C LEU A 416 3.02 -39.97 30.63
N PHE A 417 2.61 -38.90 29.96
CA PHE A 417 3.46 -38.13 29.01
C PHE A 417 3.12 -36.66 29.07
N TRP A 418 4.08 -35.84 28.70
CA TRP A 418 3.89 -34.41 28.57
C TRP A 418 3.29 -34.04 27.22
N ASN A 419 2.14 -33.37 27.23
CA ASN A 419 1.39 -33.01 26.03
C ASN A 419 1.74 -31.64 25.46
N GLY A 420 2.76 -30.96 26.01
CA GLY A 420 3.21 -29.62 25.55
C GLY A 420 2.31 -28.46 25.98
N ARG A 421 1.29 -28.68 26.81
CA ARG A 421 0.38 -27.63 27.28
C ARG A 421 0.50 -27.42 28.79
N ASN A 422 0.82 -26.20 29.18
CA ASN A 422 0.65 -25.51 30.49
C ASN A 422 0.51 -26.34 31.80
N GLU A 423 1.18 -27.46 31.93
CA GLU A 423 1.34 -28.07 33.23
C GLU A 423 2.43 -27.32 33.97
N THR A 424 2.19 -27.03 35.25
CA THR A 424 3.19 -26.40 36.11
C THR A 424 4.45 -27.26 36.08
N TYR A 425 5.54 -26.70 35.57
CA TYR A 425 6.84 -27.33 35.55
C TYR A 425 7.27 -27.70 36.97
N ASP A 426 7.00 -28.93 37.37
CA ASP A 426 7.69 -29.51 38.51
C ASP A 426 9.07 -29.97 38.02
N GLY A 427 10.11 -29.21 38.30
CA GLY A 427 11.48 -29.46 37.86
C GLY A 427 12.07 -30.83 38.20
N ASN A 428 11.30 -31.70 38.83
CA ASN A 428 11.68 -33.05 39.23
C ASN A 428 11.18 -34.16 38.29
N GLN A 429 10.42 -33.81 37.23
CA GLN A 429 9.94 -34.83 36.28
C GLN A 429 11.09 -35.43 35.46
N ILE A 430 11.15 -36.73 35.44
CA ILE A 430 12.16 -37.50 34.71
C ILE A 430 11.51 -37.97 33.40
N PHE A 431 12.18 -37.67 32.29
CA PHE A 431 11.76 -38.07 30.95
C PHE A 431 12.60 -39.21 30.42
N ILE A 432 12.06 -39.91 29.43
CA ILE A 432 12.70 -41.04 28.77
C ILE A 432 13.46 -40.58 27.54
N ARG A 433 14.68 -41.05 27.38
CA ARG A 433 15.48 -40.99 26.17
C ARG A 433 15.78 -42.40 25.70
N LEU A 434 15.84 -42.61 24.40
CA LEU A 434 16.01 -43.93 23.73
C LEU A 434 17.11 -43.87 22.69
N GLY A 435 17.57 -45.05 22.25
CA GLY A 435 18.41 -45.22 21.07
C GLY A 435 19.92 -45.36 21.29
N GLY A 436 20.41 -45.03 22.50
CA GLY A 436 21.86 -44.91 22.70
C GLY A 436 22.42 -43.74 21.87
N GLY A 437 23.72 -43.55 21.93
CA GLY A 437 24.36 -42.43 21.24
C GLY A 437 25.83 -42.74 20.92
N TRP A 438 26.51 -41.82 20.27
CA TRP A 438 27.89 -41.95 19.85
C TRP A 438 28.89 -42.16 21.03
N GLU A 439 28.54 -41.73 22.25
CA GLU A 439 29.32 -41.99 23.47
C GLU A 439 28.68 -43.06 24.38
N ARG A 440 27.41 -43.41 24.14
CA ARG A 440 26.66 -44.28 25.01
C ARG A 440 26.18 -45.53 24.26
N PRO A 441 26.71 -46.69 24.55
CA PRO A 441 26.20 -47.90 23.94
C PRO A 441 24.76 -48.16 24.42
N THR A 442 24.02 -48.92 23.67
CA THR A 442 22.73 -49.48 24.04
C THR A 442 22.80 -50.99 23.90
N ALA A 443 22.18 -51.71 24.79
CA ALA A 443 22.10 -53.15 24.75
C ALA A 443 20.98 -53.66 23.87
N TYR A 444 19.93 -52.84 23.68
CA TYR A 444 18.77 -53.20 22.81
C TYR A 444 17.85 -51.99 22.63
N ILE A 445 16.87 -52.08 21.68
CA ILE A 445 16.01 -51.00 21.27
C ILE A 445 15.24 -50.34 22.44
N ALA A 446 14.76 -51.15 23.39
CA ALA A 446 13.91 -50.64 24.48
C ALA A 446 14.70 -50.24 25.74
N GLU A 447 16.03 -50.12 25.68
CA GLU A 447 16.84 -49.62 26.75
C GLU A 447 16.58 -48.14 26.96
N VAL A 448 16.19 -47.74 28.19
CA VAL A 448 15.88 -46.36 28.53
C VAL A 448 17.04 -45.66 29.23
N ALA A 449 17.16 -44.37 28.95
CA ALA A 449 18.09 -43.47 29.61
C ALA A 449 17.34 -42.30 30.27
N PRO A 450 16.84 -42.48 31.48
CA PRO A 450 16.06 -41.43 32.15
C PRO A 450 16.93 -40.23 32.52
N LEU A 451 16.37 -39.01 32.34
CA LEU A 451 17.01 -37.74 32.70
C LEU A 451 15.96 -36.72 33.17
N PRO A 452 16.23 -35.92 34.23
CA PRO A 452 15.37 -34.79 34.57
C PRO A 452 15.22 -33.82 33.38
N GLY A 453 14.00 -33.33 33.20
CA GLY A 453 13.62 -32.58 31.97
C GLY A 453 14.47 -31.34 31.69
N PHE A 454 14.95 -30.63 32.73
CA PHE A 454 15.81 -29.44 32.56
C PHE A 454 17.29 -29.75 32.39
N ASN A 455 17.69 -31.01 32.51
CA ASN A 455 19.07 -31.37 32.32
C ASN A 455 19.36 -31.54 30.81
N THR A 456 20.54 -31.08 30.45
CA THR A 456 21.08 -31.28 29.11
C THR A 456 22.16 -32.37 29.12
N ASP A 457 22.33 -33.05 28.03
CA ASP A 457 23.36 -34.06 27.81
C ASP A 457 23.89 -33.92 26.39
N ALA A 458 25.21 -33.80 26.26
CA ALA A 458 25.88 -33.59 24.97
C ALA A 458 25.59 -34.70 23.95
N ASN A 459 25.09 -35.85 24.37
CA ASN A 459 24.71 -36.99 23.53
C ASN A 459 23.21 -36.98 23.11
N THR A 460 22.42 -36.02 23.60
CA THR A 460 20.97 -36.07 23.45
C THR A 460 20.48 -35.05 22.47
N GLY A 461 19.81 -35.54 21.43
CA GLY A 461 19.01 -34.83 20.46
C GLY A 461 17.54 -35.23 20.53
N PHE A 462 16.85 -35.13 19.41
CA PHE A 462 15.43 -35.51 19.29
C PHE A 462 14.98 -35.57 17.82
N ARG A 463 13.81 -36.19 17.61
CA ARG A 463 12.98 -36.05 16.40
C ARG A 463 11.57 -35.72 16.74
N CYS A 464 10.77 -35.22 15.78
CA CYS A 464 9.38 -34.88 16.03
C CYS A 464 8.42 -35.94 15.46
N ALA A 465 7.26 -36.04 16.07
CA ALA A 465 6.13 -36.84 15.64
C ALA A 465 4.90 -35.98 15.29
N ALA A 466 3.95 -36.56 14.57
CA ALA A 466 2.66 -35.98 14.28
C ALA A 466 1.54 -37.03 14.33
N ASP A 467 0.31 -36.60 14.59
CA ASP A 467 -0.88 -37.46 14.60
C ASP A 467 -1.45 -37.62 13.21
#